data_85cfa55a3e89e843a97cdba202dc3519
#
_entry.id   85cfa55a3e89e843a97cdba202dc3519
#
_cell.length_a   1.000
_cell.length_b   1.000
_cell.length_c   1.000
_cell.angle_alpha   90.00
_cell.angle_beta   90.00
_cell.angle_gamma   90.00
#
_symmetry.space_group_name_H-M   'P 1'
#
loop_
_entity.id
_entity.type
_entity.pdbx_description
1 polymer ?
#
loop_
_entity_poly.entity_id
_entity_poly.type
_entity_poly.pdbx_seq_one_letter_code
_entity_poly.pdbx_strand_id
1 'polypeptide(L)'
;MSQRLTRLALALCAVLAAALAVTASPAAAKSCDVGDTRGYGTTYVLEISAKGVTCGKAKKLVKAFHKCRPGKSGKCSSVNGYSCSESRFNRSSQSYDSRVRCKRGSKRVKHVYTQFT
;
A
#
# COMPACT_ATOMS: atom_id res chain seq x y z
N MET A 1 -69.58 -23.88 -34.44
CA MET A 1 -69.06 -22.61 -33.90
C MET A 1 -67.75 -22.83 -33.23
N SER A 2 -66.72 -22.53 -33.91
CA SER A 2 -65.37 -22.82 -33.43
C SER A 2 -64.76 -21.50 -32.89
N GLN A 3 -64.58 -21.45 -31.63
CA GLN A 3 -63.84 -20.35 -31.01
C GLN A 3 -62.37 -20.69 -31.11
N ARG A 4 -61.71 -20.00 -32.00
CA ARG A 4 -60.28 -20.05 -32.07
C ARG A 4 -59.72 -19.11 -31.03
N LEU A 5 -59.30 -19.67 -29.92
CA LEU A 5 -58.49 -18.98 -28.95
C LEU A 5 -57.09 -18.78 -29.51
N THR A 6 -56.88 -17.57 -29.98
CA THR A 6 -55.55 -17.12 -30.34
C THR A 6 -54.76 -16.90 -29.06
N ARG A 7 -53.94 -17.89 -28.75
CA ARG A 7 -52.99 -17.73 -27.67
C ARG A 7 -51.86 -16.84 -28.15
N LEU A 8 -51.93 -15.57 -27.77
CA LEU A 8 -50.77 -14.71 -27.82
C LEU A 8 -49.77 -15.19 -26.81
N ALA A 9 -48.76 -15.91 -27.29
CA ALA A 9 -47.59 -16.19 -26.48
C ALA A 9 -46.78 -14.89 -26.37
N LEU A 10 -46.94 -14.18 -25.28
CA LEU A 10 -46.02 -13.14 -24.87
C LEU A 10 -44.71 -13.82 -24.47
N ALA A 11 -43.78 -13.82 -25.40
CA ALA A 11 -42.42 -14.16 -25.07
C ALA A 11 -41.84 -12.97 -24.27
N LEU A 12 -41.86 -13.09 -22.94
CA LEU A 12 -41.06 -12.23 -22.09
C LEU A 12 -39.59 -12.63 -22.31
N CYS A 13 -38.93 -11.90 -23.18
CA CYS A 13 -37.48 -11.87 -23.18
C CYS A 13 -37.03 -11.15 -21.90
N ALA A 14 -36.83 -11.91 -20.84
CA ALA A 14 -36.10 -11.43 -19.69
C ALA A 14 -34.65 -11.26 -20.14
N VAL A 15 -34.31 -10.05 -20.55
CA VAL A 15 -32.91 -9.66 -20.71
C VAL A 15 -32.35 -9.56 -19.29
N LEU A 16 -31.77 -10.64 -18.82
CA LEU A 16 -30.87 -10.58 -17.66
C LEU A 16 -29.65 -9.78 -18.11
N ALA A 17 -29.69 -8.50 -17.90
CA ALA A 17 -28.49 -7.67 -17.86
C ALA A 17 -27.68 -8.17 -16.65
N ALA A 18 -26.81 -9.12 -16.86
CA ALA A 18 -25.77 -9.44 -15.91
C ALA A 18 -24.91 -8.20 -15.81
N ALA A 19 -25.18 -7.35 -14.84
CA ALA A 19 -24.26 -6.29 -14.44
C ALA A 19 -23.02 -7.02 -13.94
N LEU A 20 -22.02 -7.16 -14.79
CA LEU A 20 -20.68 -7.52 -14.40
C LEU A 20 -20.19 -6.35 -13.53
N ALA A 21 -20.44 -6.45 -12.24
CA ALA A 21 -19.77 -5.60 -11.27
C ALA A 21 -18.29 -5.96 -11.37
N VAL A 22 -17.56 -5.16 -12.16
CA VAL A 22 -16.11 -5.20 -12.14
C VAL A 22 -15.71 -4.64 -10.78
N THR A 23 -15.63 -5.53 -9.78
CA THR A 23 -14.95 -5.20 -8.54
C THR A 23 -13.49 -4.99 -8.91
N ALA A 24 -13.09 -3.71 -9.03
CA ALA A 24 -11.68 -3.39 -9.14
C ALA A 24 -11.00 -3.96 -7.90
N SER A 25 -10.23 -5.02 -8.05
CA SER A 25 -9.38 -5.54 -6.99
C SER A 25 -8.48 -4.40 -6.54
N PRO A 26 -8.37 -4.10 -5.22
CA PRO A 26 -7.43 -3.11 -4.74
C PRO A 26 -6.05 -3.47 -5.27
N ALA A 27 -5.34 -2.49 -5.81
CA ALA A 27 -3.99 -2.70 -6.33
C ALA A 27 -3.15 -3.37 -5.25
N ALA A 28 -2.54 -4.53 -5.57
CA ALA A 28 -1.63 -5.21 -4.66
C ALA A 28 -0.40 -4.34 -4.41
N ALA A 29 0.14 -4.40 -3.19
CA ALA A 29 1.41 -3.78 -2.89
C ALA A 29 2.50 -4.42 -3.75
N LYS A 30 3.36 -3.61 -4.35
CA LYS A 30 4.51 -4.06 -5.14
C LYS A 30 5.81 -3.81 -4.38
N SER A 31 6.74 -4.73 -4.52
CA SER A 31 8.10 -4.57 -4.02
C SER A 31 8.83 -3.55 -4.89
N CYS A 32 9.55 -2.63 -4.26
CA CYS A 32 10.40 -1.65 -4.94
C CYS A 32 11.86 -2.01 -4.75
N ASP A 33 12.67 -1.79 -5.79
CA ASP A 33 14.10 -1.89 -5.67
C ASP A 33 14.61 -0.78 -4.72
N VAL A 34 15.27 -1.18 -3.65
CA VAL A 34 15.82 -0.25 -2.66
C VAL A 34 17.00 0.56 -3.22
N GLY A 35 17.75 -0.03 -4.15
CA GLY A 35 19.01 0.52 -4.62
C GLY A 35 20.07 0.43 -3.55
N ASP A 36 20.79 1.53 -3.29
CA ASP A 36 21.76 1.58 -2.19
C ASP A 36 21.04 1.58 -0.83
N THR A 37 21.24 0.53 -0.05
CA THR A 37 20.64 0.38 1.29
C THR A 37 21.04 1.49 2.26
N ARG A 38 22.17 2.15 2.03
CA ARG A 38 22.68 3.27 2.82
C ARG A 38 22.25 4.64 2.30
N GLY A 39 21.50 4.68 1.20
CA GLY A 39 21.10 5.93 0.54
C GLY A 39 19.97 6.71 1.23
N TYR A 40 19.56 6.30 2.43
CA TYR A 40 18.38 6.83 3.13
C TYR A 40 18.68 7.55 4.45
N GLY A 41 19.94 7.82 4.73
CA GLY A 41 20.39 8.45 5.97
C GLY A 41 21.33 7.55 6.76
N THR A 42 21.28 7.61 8.08
CA THR A 42 22.17 6.85 8.97
C THR A 42 21.69 5.41 9.23
N THR A 43 20.79 4.92 8.42
CA THR A 43 20.17 3.59 8.54
C THR A 43 20.47 2.73 7.32
N TYR A 44 20.13 1.46 7.43
CA TYR A 44 20.15 0.52 6.31
C TYR A 44 18.70 0.17 5.96
N VAL A 45 18.21 0.64 4.82
CA VAL A 45 16.87 0.26 4.33
C VAL A 45 16.98 -1.06 3.56
N LEU A 46 16.24 -2.06 4.00
CA LEU A 46 16.30 -3.42 3.48
C LEU A 46 15.20 -3.72 2.47
N GLU A 47 14.01 -3.18 2.70
CA GLU A 47 12.82 -3.43 1.88
C GLU A 47 11.98 -2.18 1.76
N ILE A 48 11.41 -1.96 0.59
CA ILE A 48 10.37 -0.95 0.33
C ILE A 48 9.25 -1.60 -0.47
N SER A 49 8.02 -1.39 -0.06
CA SER A 49 6.84 -1.74 -0.84
C SER A 49 5.87 -0.58 -0.95
N ALA A 50 5.19 -0.50 -2.09
CA ALA A 50 4.30 0.60 -2.42
C ALA A 50 2.97 0.08 -2.94
N LYS A 51 1.86 0.71 -2.52
CA LYS A 51 0.52 0.46 -3.01
C LYS A 51 -0.15 1.79 -3.32
N GLY A 52 -0.66 1.95 -4.55
CA GLY A 52 -1.31 3.18 -4.99
C GLY A 52 -0.35 4.38 -5.17
N VAL A 53 0.95 4.12 -5.22
CA VAL A 53 2.00 5.12 -5.40
C VAL A 53 3.19 4.49 -6.13
N THR A 54 3.92 5.27 -6.92
CA THR A 54 5.09 4.78 -7.65
C THR A 54 6.26 4.47 -6.70
N CYS A 55 7.14 3.56 -7.12
CA CYS A 55 8.35 3.25 -6.36
C CYS A 55 9.27 4.48 -6.20
N GLY A 56 9.33 5.36 -7.20
CA GLY A 56 10.09 6.60 -7.09
C GLY A 56 9.59 7.53 -5.98
N LYS A 57 8.28 7.70 -5.88
CA LYS A 57 7.64 8.47 -4.80
C LYS A 57 7.78 7.78 -3.45
N ALA A 58 7.65 6.46 -3.41
CA ALA A 58 7.84 5.68 -2.18
C ALA A 58 9.26 5.84 -1.63
N LYS A 59 10.27 5.76 -2.46
CA LYS A 59 11.67 5.99 -2.06
C LYS A 59 11.91 7.39 -1.50
N LYS A 60 11.33 8.41 -2.13
CA LYS A 60 11.40 9.80 -1.63
C LYS A 60 10.77 9.94 -0.26
N LEU A 61 9.63 9.28 -0.05
CA LEU A 61 8.96 9.26 1.26
C LEU A 61 9.83 8.60 2.33
N VAL A 62 10.46 7.47 2.02
CA VAL A 62 11.35 6.77 2.95
C VAL A 62 12.56 7.65 3.32
N LYS A 63 13.17 8.33 2.35
CA LYS A 63 14.23 9.31 2.63
C LYS A 63 13.75 10.43 3.54
N ALA A 64 12.58 11.00 3.27
CA ALA A 64 11.99 12.05 4.09
C ALA A 64 11.64 11.55 5.50
N PHE A 65 11.19 10.32 5.65
CA PHE A 65 10.95 9.69 6.95
C PHE A 65 12.23 9.67 7.80
N HIS A 66 13.34 9.22 7.26
CA HIS A 66 14.59 9.14 7.99
C HIS A 66 15.21 10.50 8.29
N LYS A 67 14.95 11.52 7.47
CA LYS A 67 15.31 12.91 7.81
C LYS A 67 14.44 13.49 8.92
N CYS A 68 13.19 13.10 9.01
CA CYS A 68 12.25 13.55 10.03
C CYS A 68 12.57 13.00 11.42
N ARG A 69 13.15 11.81 11.50
CA ARG A 69 13.46 11.15 12.78
C ARG A 69 14.48 11.97 13.58
N PRO A 70 14.18 12.32 14.84
CA PRO A 70 15.15 12.96 15.71
C PRO A 70 16.17 11.94 16.23
N GLY A 71 17.33 11.87 15.61
CA GLY A 71 18.39 10.94 15.98
C GLY A 71 18.10 9.48 15.65
N LYS A 72 18.96 8.59 16.13
CA LYS A 72 18.90 7.16 15.82
C LYS A 72 17.74 6.42 16.49
N SER A 73 17.30 6.86 17.66
CA SER A 73 16.20 6.26 18.41
C SER A 73 14.85 6.94 18.17
N GLY A 74 14.84 8.07 17.48
CA GLY A 74 13.65 8.85 17.22
C GLY A 74 12.68 8.19 16.26
N LYS A 75 11.42 8.62 16.32
CA LYS A 75 10.33 8.20 15.44
C LYS A 75 9.78 9.42 14.70
N CYS A 76 9.20 9.18 13.53
CA CYS A 76 8.49 10.20 12.78
C CYS A 76 7.07 9.73 12.50
N SER A 77 6.07 10.42 13.04
CA SER A 77 4.66 10.03 12.90
C SER A 77 3.96 10.68 11.72
N SER A 78 4.52 11.75 11.16
CA SER A 78 3.94 12.48 10.03
C SER A 78 5.02 12.97 9.09
N VAL A 79 4.92 12.58 7.82
CA VAL A 79 5.89 12.89 6.76
C VAL A 79 5.15 13.17 5.47
N ASN A 80 5.32 14.35 4.88
CA ASN A 80 4.75 14.71 3.57
C ASN A 80 3.25 14.39 3.44
N GLY A 81 2.49 14.61 4.51
CA GLY A 81 1.06 14.30 4.56
C GLY A 81 0.72 12.82 4.79
N TYR A 82 1.71 11.95 4.93
CA TYR A 82 1.52 10.57 5.36
C TYR A 82 1.54 10.47 6.88
N SER A 83 0.68 9.62 7.40
CA SER A 83 0.72 9.18 8.79
C SER A 83 1.54 7.90 8.86
N CYS A 84 2.59 7.90 9.65
CA CYS A 84 3.53 6.80 9.77
C CYS A 84 3.53 6.21 11.17
N SER A 85 3.66 4.89 11.25
CA SER A 85 3.86 4.15 12.49
C SER A 85 4.95 3.12 12.29
N GLU A 86 5.68 2.79 13.34
CA GLU A 86 6.72 1.77 13.28
C GLU A 86 6.65 0.78 14.43
N SER A 87 7.05 -0.45 14.14
CA SER A 87 7.25 -1.53 15.11
C SER A 87 8.70 -1.96 15.06
N ARG A 88 9.38 -1.87 16.20
CA ARG A 88 10.78 -2.28 16.35
C ARG A 88 10.87 -3.70 16.84
N PHE A 89 11.79 -4.45 16.27
CA PHE A 89 12.03 -5.86 16.56
C PHE A 89 13.53 -6.18 16.44
N ASN A 90 13.93 -7.40 16.75
CA ASN A 90 15.35 -7.81 16.77
C ASN A 90 16.25 -6.83 17.55
N ARG A 91 15.77 -6.39 18.71
CA ARG A 91 16.48 -5.42 19.53
C ARG A 91 17.69 -6.05 20.21
N SER A 92 18.81 -5.36 20.13
CA SER A 92 20.03 -5.65 20.89
C SER A 92 20.62 -4.36 21.46
N SER A 93 21.70 -4.46 22.19
CA SER A 93 22.44 -3.27 22.64
C SER A 93 23.10 -2.47 21.52
N GLN A 94 23.21 -3.06 20.31
CA GLN A 94 23.95 -2.51 19.18
C GLN A 94 23.07 -2.11 18.01
N SER A 95 21.85 -2.66 17.90
CA SER A 95 20.97 -2.40 16.77
C SER A 95 19.52 -2.77 17.05
N TYR A 96 18.65 -2.32 16.19
CA TYR A 96 17.29 -2.82 16.07
C TYR A 96 16.85 -2.79 14.61
N ASP A 97 15.90 -3.64 14.28
CA ASP A 97 15.17 -3.57 13.03
C ASP A 97 13.83 -2.89 13.26
N SER A 98 13.29 -2.26 12.25
CA SER A 98 11.98 -1.63 12.32
C SER A 98 11.19 -1.82 11.04
N ARG A 99 9.90 -2.07 11.21
CA ARG A 99 8.92 -2.04 10.13
C ARG A 99 8.11 -0.78 10.24
N VAL A 100 8.15 0.04 9.20
CA VAL A 100 7.41 1.30 9.10
C VAL A 100 6.25 1.15 8.13
N ARG A 101 5.10 1.67 8.53
CA ARG A 101 3.91 1.75 7.69
C ARG A 101 3.47 3.18 7.60
N CYS A 102 3.44 3.73 6.39
CA CYS A 102 2.95 5.07 6.10
C CYS A 102 1.70 5.00 5.23
N LYS A 103 0.69 5.78 5.57
CA LYS A 103 -0.57 5.85 4.84
C LYS A 103 -0.99 7.28 4.58
N ARG A 104 -1.56 7.49 3.39
CA ARG A 104 -2.23 8.73 3.00
C ARG A 104 -3.40 8.40 2.08
N GLY A 105 -4.63 8.51 2.58
CA GLY A 105 -5.80 8.02 1.84
C GLY A 105 -5.66 6.54 1.50
N SER A 106 -5.76 6.17 0.23
CA SER A 106 -5.58 4.80 -0.26
C SER A 106 -4.13 4.42 -0.52
N LYS A 107 -3.19 5.37 -0.41
CA LYS A 107 -1.77 5.14 -0.63
C LYS A 107 -1.12 4.48 0.57
N ARG A 108 -0.26 3.51 0.32
CA ARG A 108 0.48 2.77 1.36
C ARG A 108 1.93 2.63 0.95
N VAL A 109 2.81 2.94 1.86
CA VAL A 109 4.26 2.70 1.72
C VAL A 109 4.72 1.99 2.98
N LYS A 110 5.38 0.85 2.80
CA LYS A 110 6.03 0.13 3.89
C LYS A 110 7.51 0.06 3.63
N HIS A 111 8.30 0.13 4.68
CA HIS A 111 9.71 -0.20 4.59
C HIS A 111 10.23 -0.87 5.85
N VAL A 112 11.30 -1.59 5.71
CA VAL A 112 12.04 -2.21 6.80
C VAL A 112 13.44 -1.63 6.80
N TYR A 113 13.92 -1.24 7.97
CA TYR A 113 15.26 -0.73 8.13
C TYR A 113 15.95 -1.30 9.37
N THR A 114 17.27 -1.34 9.33
CA THR A 114 18.13 -1.62 10.48
C THR A 114 18.81 -0.34 10.92
N GLN A 115 18.76 -0.06 12.22
CA GLN A 115 19.47 1.05 12.83
C GLN A 115 20.54 0.50 13.76
N PHE A 116 21.78 0.85 13.51
CA PHE A 116 22.88 0.64 14.42
C PHE A 116 22.99 1.82 15.41
N THR A 117 23.18 1.49 16.64
CA THR A 117 23.27 2.46 17.73
C THR A 117 24.72 2.72 18.13
#